data_a6a18b5e52bb02ec97ba1c52f918c2b5
#
_entry.id   a6a18b5e52bb02ec97ba1c52f918c2b5
#
_cell.length_a   1.000
_cell.length_b   1.000
_cell.length_c   1.000
_cell.angle_alpha   90.00
_cell.angle_beta   90.00
_cell.angle_gamma   90.00
#
_symmetry.space_group_name_H-M   'P 1'
#
loop_
_entity.id
_entity.type
_entity.pdbx_description
1 polymer ?
#
loop_
_entity_poly.entity_id
_entity_poly.type
_entity_poly.pdbx_seq_one_letter_code
_entity_poly.pdbx_strand_id
1 'polypeptide(L)'
;MKQMFYPGMEEIYDKYMETPTWGGMFHACEFETSLMLAVKPETVHMERAVQEYPVRPTTYGMDNTSIGELSVSGTYGNPVPATEEKGEMMLEQFTENISAVIEECVK
;
A
#
# COMPACT_ATOMS: atom_id res chain seq x y z
N MET A 1 -8.92 10.61 -1.12
CA MET A 1 -8.90 10.11 0.28
C MET A 1 -7.89 10.91 1.07
N LYS A 2 -8.31 11.51 2.14
CA LYS A 2 -7.41 12.31 2.96
C LYS A 2 -6.76 11.42 4.01
N GLN A 3 -5.48 11.65 4.25
CA GLN A 3 -4.67 11.11 5.34
C GLN A 3 -5.31 10.02 6.19
N MET A 4 -5.17 8.75 5.79
CA MET A 4 -5.76 7.65 6.58
C MET A 4 -4.85 7.17 7.71
N PHE A 5 -3.59 6.97 7.42
CA PHE A 5 -2.67 6.33 8.37
C PHE A 5 -1.44 7.15 8.70
N TYR A 6 -0.89 7.86 7.72
CA TYR A 6 0.35 8.59 7.87
C TYR A 6 0.22 10.01 7.30
N PRO A 7 0.92 10.98 7.89
CA PRO A 7 0.98 12.33 7.34
C PRO A 7 1.49 12.32 5.90
N GLY A 8 0.72 12.94 4.99
CA GLY A 8 1.11 13.05 3.60
C GLY A 8 0.99 11.78 2.76
N MET A 9 0.26 10.77 3.24
CA MET A 9 0.14 9.48 2.55
C MET A 9 -0.47 9.60 1.15
N GLU A 10 -1.46 10.47 0.99
CA GLU A 10 -2.13 10.67 -0.29
C GLU A 10 -1.16 11.23 -1.33
N GLU A 11 -0.39 12.24 -0.94
CA GLU A 11 0.60 12.87 -1.82
C GLU A 11 1.72 11.90 -2.20
N ILE A 12 2.17 11.09 -1.25
CA ILE A 12 3.19 10.07 -1.49
C ILE A 12 2.66 9.01 -2.44
N TYR A 13 1.42 8.56 -2.24
CA TYR A 13 0.79 7.61 -3.12
C TYR A 13 0.72 8.13 -4.55
N ASP A 14 0.18 9.32 -4.73
CA ASP A 14 0.01 9.94 -6.05
C ASP A 14 1.35 10.16 -6.76
N LYS A 15 2.39 10.46 -5.99
CA LYS A 15 3.73 10.72 -6.56
C LYS A 15 4.44 9.46 -7.05
N TYR A 16 4.33 8.36 -6.33
CA TYR A 16 5.16 7.19 -6.58
C TYR A 16 4.42 5.98 -7.16
N MET A 17 3.11 5.86 -6.95
CA MET A 17 2.35 4.70 -7.40
C MET A 17 1.80 4.90 -8.80
N GLU A 18 1.85 3.84 -9.61
CA GLU A 18 1.34 3.82 -10.98
C GLU A 18 -0.05 3.16 -11.06
N THR A 19 -0.44 2.42 -10.05
CA THR A 19 -1.67 1.62 -10.05
C THR A 19 -2.65 2.08 -8.99
N PRO A 20 -3.98 1.95 -9.25
CA PRO A 20 -4.97 2.32 -8.25
C PRO A 20 -5.03 1.31 -7.11
N THR A 21 -5.53 1.76 -5.96
CA THR A 21 -5.88 0.89 -4.85
C THR A 21 -7.20 0.17 -5.12
N TRP A 22 -7.49 -0.84 -4.32
CA TRP A 22 -8.82 -1.46 -4.30
C TRP A 22 -9.72 -0.68 -3.34
N GLY A 23 -10.35 0.37 -3.87
CA GLY A 23 -11.26 1.20 -3.08
C GLY A 23 -10.65 1.88 -1.86
N GLY A 24 -9.37 2.22 -1.92
CA GLY A 24 -8.64 2.85 -0.82
C GLY A 24 -7.95 1.88 0.13
N MET A 25 -8.07 0.57 -0.10
CA MET A 25 -7.41 -0.45 0.73
C MET A 25 -6.03 -0.81 0.17
N PHE A 26 -5.05 -0.93 1.04
CA PHE A 26 -3.71 -1.41 0.68
C PHE A 26 -3.57 -2.85 1.15
N HIS A 27 -3.46 -3.78 0.23
CA HIS A 27 -3.22 -5.18 0.57
C HIS A 27 -2.49 -5.89 -0.57
N ALA A 28 -1.26 -6.27 -0.33
CA ALA A 28 -0.39 -6.91 -1.32
C ALA A 28 -0.35 -6.17 -2.66
N CYS A 29 -0.53 -4.87 -2.64
CA CYS A 29 -0.55 -3.99 -3.81
C CYS A 29 0.84 -3.43 -4.11
N GLU A 30 0.92 -2.56 -5.10
CA GLU A 30 2.18 -1.90 -5.48
C GLU A 30 2.83 -1.18 -4.29
N PHE A 31 2.04 -0.50 -3.48
CA PHE A 31 2.50 0.27 -2.33
C PHE A 31 3.18 -0.63 -1.28
N GLU A 32 2.47 -1.63 -0.78
CA GLU A 32 3.02 -2.55 0.23
C GLU A 32 4.20 -3.34 -0.30
N THR A 33 4.11 -3.80 -1.54
CA THR A 33 5.17 -4.60 -2.16
C THR A 33 6.44 -3.78 -2.34
N SER A 34 6.33 -2.52 -2.76
CA SER A 34 7.48 -1.62 -2.88
C SER A 34 8.13 -1.39 -1.52
N LEU A 35 7.36 -1.16 -0.48
CA LEU A 35 7.90 -1.00 0.88
C LEU A 35 8.63 -2.26 1.34
N MET A 36 8.07 -3.43 1.10
CA MET A 36 8.72 -4.69 1.47
C MET A 36 10.01 -4.93 0.69
N LEU A 37 10.03 -4.57 -0.60
CA LEU A 37 11.26 -4.64 -1.40
C LEU A 37 12.37 -3.75 -0.83
N ALA A 38 12.02 -2.60 -0.28
CA ALA A 38 13.00 -1.72 0.34
C ALA A 38 13.48 -2.22 1.71
N VAL A 39 12.58 -2.80 2.50
CA VAL A 39 12.85 -3.19 3.90
C VAL A 39 13.47 -4.59 3.98
N LYS A 40 12.94 -5.54 3.23
CA LYS A 40 13.36 -6.94 3.31
C LYS A 40 13.15 -7.66 1.97
N PRO A 41 13.92 -7.31 0.95
CA PRO A 41 13.72 -7.80 -0.42
C PRO A 41 13.76 -9.34 -0.54
N GLU A 42 14.51 -10.01 0.30
CA GLU A 42 14.63 -11.47 0.28
C GLU A 42 13.33 -12.20 0.62
N THR A 43 12.34 -11.50 1.17
CA THR A 43 11.03 -12.08 1.47
C THR A 43 10.01 -11.88 0.34
N VAL A 44 10.38 -11.12 -0.68
CA VAL A 44 9.47 -10.77 -1.79
C VAL A 44 9.80 -11.60 -3.01
N HIS A 45 8.79 -12.28 -3.55
CA HIS A 45 8.92 -13.15 -4.72
C HIS A 45 8.17 -12.52 -5.90
N MET A 46 8.80 -11.55 -6.57
CA MET A 46 8.17 -10.81 -7.66
C MET A 46 7.74 -11.69 -8.84
N GLU A 47 8.37 -12.85 -9.01
CA GLU A 47 7.97 -13.83 -10.03
C GLU A 47 6.56 -14.40 -9.78
N ARG A 48 6.02 -14.22 -8.58
CA ARG A 48 4.66 -14.63 -8.21
C ARG A 48 3.66 -13.48 -8.20
N ALA A 49 4.11 -12.26 -8.48
CA ALA A 49 3.25 -11.08 -8.45
C ALA A 49 2.16 -11.17 -9.51
N VAL A 50 0.92 -10.98 -9.09
CA VAL A 50 -0.25 -10.99 -9.99
C VAL A 50 -1.15 -9.80 -9.69
N GLN A 51 -1.73 -9.24 -10.73
CA GLN A 51 -2.76 -8.22 -10.59
C GLN A 51 -4.09 -8.88 -10.31
N GLU A 52 -4.78 -8.42 -9.27
CA GLU A 52 -6.14 -8.84 -9.00
C GLU A 52 -6.92 -7.70 -8.34
N TYR A 53 -8.06 -7.35 -8.94
CA TYR A 53 -9.00 -6.39 -8.38
C TYR A 53 -10.34 -7.10 -8.23
N PRO A 54 -10.55 -7.80 -7.09
CA PRO A 54 -11.80 -8.54 -6.89
C PRO A 54 -13.02 -7.63 -6.97
N VAL A 55 -14.15 -8.18 -7.44
CA VAL A 55 -15.41 -7.44 -7.45
C VAL A 55 -15.81 -7.15 -6.02
N ARG A 56 -16.05 -5.87 -5.71
CA ARG A 56 -16.46 -5.46 -4.38
C ARG A 56 -17.96 -5.66 -4.20
N PRO A 57 -18.40 -6.52 -3.26
CA PRO A 57 -19.83 -6.65 -2.96
C PRO A 57 -20.39 -5.34 -2.41
N THR A 58 -21.66 -5.04 -2.74
CA THR A 58 -22.31 -3.83 -2.22
C THR A 58 -22.40 -3.83 -0.70
N THR A 59 -22.42 -5.01 -0.09
CA THR A 59 -22.48 -5.20 1.37
C THR A 59 -21.11 -5.22 2.04
N TYR A 60 -20.02 -5.06 1.28
CA TYR A 60 -18.67 -5.08 1.84
C TYR A 60 -18.52 -4.04 2.94
N GLY A 61 -18.04 -4.49 4.09
CA GLY A 61 -17.92 -3.65 5.27
C GLY A 61 -19.18 -3.59 6.14
N MET A 62 -20.29 -4.17 5.67
CA MET A 62 -21.55 -4.27 6.41
C MET A 62 -21.82 -5.69 6.92
N ASP A 63 -21.04 -6.65 6.49
CA ASP A 63 -21.14 -8.05 6.87
C ASP A 63 -19.78 -8.60 7.31
N ASN A 64 -19.71 -9.89 7.55
CA ASN A 64 -18.50 -10.56 8.02
C ASN A 64 -17.65 -11.16 6.90
N THR A 65 -17.82 -10.70 5.65
CA THR A 65 -17.00 -11.19 4.53
C THR A 65 -15.53 -10.88 4.81
N SER A 66 -14.72 -11.92 4.89
CA SER A 66 -13.30 -11.74 5.18
C SER A 66 -12.52 -11.37 3.92
N ILE A 67 -11.37 -10.74 4.13
CA ILE A 67 -10.47 -10.37 3.04
C ILE A 67 -10.03 -11.59 2.23
N GLY A 68 -9.95 -12.77 2.84
CA GLY A 68 -9.56 -14.00 2.16
C GLY A 68 -10.61 -14.63 1.26
N GLU A 69 -11.85 -14.12 1.29
CA GLU A 69 -12.94 -14.71 0.53
C GLU A 69 -13.08 -14.15 -0.87
N LEU A 70 -12.68 -12.91 -1.10
CA LEU A 70 -12.91 -12.20 -2.35
C LEU A 70 -11.78 -12.38 -3.36
N SER A 71 -10.54 -12.46 -2.90
CA SER A 71 -9.37 -12.60 -3.77
C SER A 71 -8.90 -14.04 -3.86
N VAL A 72 -8.67 -14.52 -5.07
CA VAL A 72 -8.13 -15.87 -5.32
C VAL A 72 -6.65 -15.93 -4.99
N SER A 73 -5.90 -14.88 -5.37
CA SER A 73 -4.44 -14.82 -5.17
C SER A 73 -4.04 -14.27 -3.80
N GLY A 74 -4.95 -13.61 -3.10
CA GLY A 74 -4.65 -12.84 -1.91
C GLY A 74 -4.29 -11.38 -2.21
N THR A 75 -4.22 -11.00 -3.48
CA THR A 75 -3.89 -9.63 -3.91
C THR A 75 -5.16 -8.79 -4.06
N TYR A 76 -5.07 -7.55 -3.61
CA TYR A 76 -6.10 -6.52 -3.81
C TYR A 76 -5.44 -5.30 -4.43
N GLY A 77 -5.14 -5.38 -5.72
CA GLY A 77 -4.44 -4.34 -6.46
C GLY A 77 -3.49 -4.91 -7.50
N ASN A 78 -2.40 -4.19 -7.77
CA ASN A 78 -1.41 -4.60 -8.76
C ASN A 78 0.02 -4.42 -8.23
N PRO A 79 0.65 -5.47 -7.70
CA PRO A 79 2.03 -5.39 -7.24
C PRO A 79 3.08 -5.43 -8.36
N VAL A 80 2.69 -5.72 -9.59
CA VAL A 80 3.63 -5.95 -10.70
C VAL A 80 4.60 -4.78 -10.93
N PRO A 81 4.16 -3.49 -10.90
CA PRO A 81 5.09 -2.38 -11.09
C PRO A 81 5.84 -1.96 -9.82
N ALA A 82 5.73 -2.71 -8.72
CA ALA A 82 6.46 -2.42 -7.49
C ALA A 82 7.97 -2.48 -7.70
N THR A 83 8.70 -1.55 -7.08
CA THR A 83 10.16 -1.52 -7.13
C THR A 83 10.75 -1.17 -5.77
N GLU A 84 11.96 -1.64 -5.52
CA GLU A 84 12.74 -1.28 -4.34
C GLU A 84 12.95 0.24 -4.26
N GLU A 85 13.24 0.87 -5.40
CA GLU A 85 13.47 2.32 -5.47
C GLU A 85 12.25 3.12 -5.00
N LYS A 86 11.05 2.74 -5.44
CA LYS A 86 9.81 3.36 -4.97
C LYS A 86 9.67 3.23 -3.46
N GLY A 87 9.95 2.04 -2.95
CA GLY A 87 9.89 1.77 -1.52
C GLY A 87 10.86 2.63 -0.72
N GLU A 88 12.09 2.76 -1.19
CA GLU A 88 13.11 3.59 -0.54
C GLU A 88 12.71 5.06 -0.51
N MET A 89 12.25 5.60 -1.62
CA MET A 89 11.79 6.99 -1.69
C MET A 89 10.59 7.25 -0.79
N MET A 90 9.64 6.31 -0.75
CA MET A 90 8.48 6.43 0.13
C MET A 90 8.88 6.39 1.61
N LEU A 91 9.77 5.48 2.00
CA LEU A 91 10.24 5.39 3.38
C LEU A 91 10.94 6.66 3.81
N GLU A 92 11.77 7.24 2.95
CA GLU A 92 12.43 8.51 3.23
C GLU A 92 11.40 9.61 3.48
N GLN A 93 10.42 9.75 2.58
CA GLN A 93 9.38 10.76 2.71
C GLN A 93 8.49 10.55 3.94
N PHE A 94 8.12 9.30 4.23
CA PHE A 94 7.36 8.97 5.45
C PHE A 94 8.17 9.33 6.71
N THR A 95 9.45 9.02 6.71
CA THR A 95 10.32 9.32 7.84
C THR A 95 10.37 10.82 8.10
N GLU A 96 10.52 11.62 7.05
CA GLU A 96 10.51 13.08 7.17
C GLU A 96 9.17 13.60 7.71
N ASN A 97 8.06 13.11 7.14
CA ASN A 97 6.72 13.55 7.53
C ASN A 97 6.39 13.18 8.98
N ILE A 98 6.70 11.95 9.38
CA ILE A 98 6.44 11.46 10.74
C ILE A 98 7.34 12.19 11.74
N SER A 99 8.60 12.40 11.40
CA SER A 99 9.53 13.13 12.25
C SER A 99 9.05 14.56 12.51
N ALA A 100 8.54 15.23 11.47
CA ALA A 100 7.99 16.58 11.62
C ALA A 100 6.78 16.61 12.58
N VAL A 101 5.91 15.59 12.50
CA VAL A 101 4.77 15.48 13.41
C VAL A 101 5.25 15.26 14.86
N ILE A 102 6.22 14.37 15.05
CA ILE A 102 6.78 14.11 16.38
C ILE A 102 7.39 15.38 16.96
N GLU A 103 8.18 16.09 16.17
CA GLU A 103 8.79 17.37 16.62
C GLU A 103 7.73 18.39 17.03
N GLU A 104 6.62 18.47 16.29
CA GLU A 104 5.51 19.34 16.63
C GLU A 104 4.84 18.94 17.95
N CYS A 105 4.73 17.64 18.20
CA CYS A 105 4.09 17.12 19.43
C CYS A 105 4.93 17.35 20.69
N VAL A 106 6.24 17.48 20.58
CA VAL A 106 7.14 17.64 21.75
C VAL A 106 7.53 19.08 22.04
N LYS A 107 6.98 20.02 21.31
CA LYS A 107 7.20 21.46 21.55
C LYS A 107 6.54 21.97 22.81
#